data_a257e7f53f36a9c8b60042004c22062b
#
_entry.id   a257e7f53f36a9c8b60042004c22062b
#
_cell.length_a   1.000
_cell.length_b   1.000
_cell.length_c   1.000
_cell.angle_alpha   90.00
_cell.angle_beta   90.00
_cell.angle_gamma   90.00
#
_symmetry.space_group_name_H-M   'P 1'
#
loop_
_entity.id
_entity.type
_entity.pdbx_description
1 polymer ?
#
loop_
_entity_poly.entity_id
_entity_poly.type
_entity_poly.pdbx_seq_one_letter_code
_entity_poly.pdbx_strand_id
1 'polypeptide(L)'
;MLPLGTPAPPFALRDTVTDRTISLESFASSPALLVAFICNHCPFVKHILDGFVAFAREFGPRGVAVVAISPNDVTSYPEDAPAEMARIARLKGFTFPYLYDESQEVAKAYQAVCTPDFFLFDRERRLAYRGQFDASRPGGRVPVTGADLRAACEALLGGKPVTQEQIPGIGCSIKWRAGREPAWV
;
A
#
# COMPACT_ATOMS: atom_id res chain seq x y z
N MET A 1 12.42 9.38 -3.32
CA MET A 1 10.93 9.32 -3.15
C MET A 1 10.25 9.70 -4.45
N LEU A 2 9.23 8.95 -4.89
CA LEU A 2 8.46 9.25 -6.11
C LEU A 2 7.84 10.67 -6.00
N PRO A 3 8.09 11.60 -6.94
CA PRO A 3 7.56 12.97 -6.83
C PRO A 3 6.03 13.01 -6.94
N LEU A 4 5.38 13.96 -6.24
CA LEU A 4 3.95 14.22 -6.43
C LEU A 4 3.66 14.59 -7.88
N GLY A 5 2.49 14.21 -8.39
CA GLY A 5 2.11 14.37 -9.79
C GLY A 5 2.67 13.32 -10.75
N THR A 6 3.56 12.43 -10.28
CA THR A 6 4.06 11.32 -11.11
C THR A 6 2.91 10.38 -11.50
N PRO A 7 2.82 9.94 -12.76
CA PRO A 7 1.86 8.91 -13.17
C PRO A 7 2.11 7.60 -12.43
N ALA A 8 1.05 6.89 -12.06
CA ALA A 8 1.15 5.58 -11.42
C ALA A 8 1.94 4.61 -12.31
N PRO A 9 3.05 4.02 -11.82
CA PRO A 9 3.74 2.99 -12.56
C PRO A 9 2.81 1.80 -12.83
N PRO A 10 2.82 1.21 -14.04
CA PRO A 10 1.97 0.08 -14.37
C PRO A 10 2.37 -1.16 -13.57
N PHE A 11 1.39 -1.98 -13.27
CA PHE A 11 1.60 -3.31 -12.69
C PHE A 11 0.56 -4.29 -13.23
N ALA A 12 0.92 -5.57 -13.23
CA ALA A 12 0.02 -6.70 -13.49
C ALA A 12 0.53 -7.87 -12.65
N LEU A 13 -0.10 -8.12 -11.51
CA LEU A 13 0.35 -9.08 -10.51
C LEU A 13 -0.78 -10.04 -10.13
N ARG A 14 -0.42 -11.23 -9.64
CA ARG A 14 -1.41 -12.20 -9.15
C ARG A 14 -1.93 -11.80 -7.76
N ASP A 15 -3.25 -11.82 -7.63
CA ASP A 15 -3.91 -11.73 -6.34
C ASP A 15 -3.82 -13.08 -5.62
N THR A 16 -3.29 -13.07 -4.42
CA THR A 16 -3.05 -14.29 -3.64
C THR A 16 -4.34 -14.97 -3.17
N VAL A 17 -5.46 -14.24 -3.13
CA VAL A 17 -6.75 -14.77 -2.66
C VAL A 17 -7.56 -15.41 -3.79
N THR A 18 -7.62 -14.75 -4.95
CA THR A 18 -8.47 -15.16 -6.07
C THR A 18 -7.70 -15.84 -7.20
N ASP A 19 -6.37 -15.77 -7.16
CA ASP A 19 -5.46 -16.27 -8.18
C ASP A 19 -5.61 -15.58 -9.56
N ARG A 20 -6.30 -14.43 -9.59
CA ARG A 20 -6.48 -13.61 -10.79
C ARG A 20 -5.35 -12.63 -10.94
N THR A 21 -5.02 -12.28 -12.18
CA THR A 21 -4.14 -11.15 -12.46
C THR A 21 -4.92 -9.86 -12.29
N ILE A 22 -4.42 -8.98 -11.43
CA ILE A 22 -4.94 -7.63 -11.20
C ILE A 22 -3.89 -6.64 -11.73
N SER A 23 -4.34 -5.71 -12.55
CA SER A 23 -3.48 -4.69 -13.15
C SER A 23 -3.93 -3.28 -12.76
N LEU A 24 -3.12 -2.28 -13.09
CA LEU A 24 -3.49 -0.88 -12.88
C LEU A 24 -4.81 -0.53 -13.57
N GLU A 25 -5.04 -1.08 -14.76
CA GLU A 25 -6.25 -0.88 -15.58
C GLU A 25 -7.51 -1.44 -14.90
N SER A 26 -7.38 -2.43 -14.02
CA SER A 26 -8.50 -2.99 -13.24
C SER A 26 -9.20 -1.93 -12.39
N PHE A 27 -8.53 -0.82 -12.12
CA PHE A 27 -9.02 0.28 -11.30
C PHE A 27 -9.40 1.53 -12.12
N ALA A 28 -9.40 1.47 -13.46
CA ALA A 28 -9.56 2.64 -14.34
C ALA A 28 -10.82 3.47 -14.05
N SER A 29 -11.91 2.85 -13.60
CA SER A 29 -13.17 3.52 -13.29
C SER A 29 -13.22 4.20 -11.91
N SER A 30 -12.26 3.92 -11.03
CA SER A 30 -12.27 4.42 -9.66
C SER A 30 -11.80 5.87 -9.59
N PRO A 31 -12.50 6.75 -8.85
CA PRO A 31 -12.11 8.17 -8.67
C PRO A 31 -10.73 8.35 -8.04
N ALA A 32 -10.31 7.42 -7.20
CA ALA A 32 -8.98 7.41 -6.59
C ALA A 32 -8.46 5.97 -6.46
N LEU A 33 -7.14 5.82 -6.43
CA LEU A 33 -6.47 4.52 -6.23
C LEU A 33 -5.42 4.65 -5.13
N LEU A 34 -5.54 3.80 -4.12
CA LEU A 34 -4.54 3.63 -3.08
C LEU A 34 -3.74 2.35 -3.33
N VAL A 35 -2.46 2.49 -3.57
CA VAL A 35 -1.49 1.38 -3.61
C VAL A 35 -0.74 1.36 -2.29
N ALA A 36 -0.81 0.24 -1.58
CA ALA A 36 -0.17 0.06 -0.27
C ALA A 36 0.87 -1.07 -0.34
N PHE A 37 2.13 -0.76 -0.12
CA PHE A 37 3.15 -1.79 0.08
C PHE A 37 3.11 -2.24 1.52
N ILE A 38 2.71 -3.49 1.75
CA ILE A 38 2.59 -4.11 3.07
C ILE A 38 3.18 -5.52 3.05
N CYS A 39 3.40 -6.09 4.23
CA CYS A 39 3.79 -7.50 4.38
C CYS A 39 3.22 -8.07 5.67
N ASN A 40 3.33 -9.38 5.88
CA ASN A 40 2.71 -10.03 7.03
C ASN A 40 3.56 -9.97 8.30
N HIS A 41 4.90 -10.02 8.16
CA HIS A 41 5.77 -10.14 9.34
C HIS A 41 6.09 -8.80 10.01
N CYS A 42 6.02 -7.67 9.28
CA CYS A 42 6.42 -6.35 9.76
C CYS A 42 5.57 -5.89 10.96
N PRO A 43 6.18 -5.54 12.12
CA PRO A 43 5.43 -5.07 13.28
C PRO A 43 4.69 -3.74 13.03
N PHE A 44 5.20 -2.87 12.16
CA PHE A 44 4.50 -1.63 11.78
C PHE A 44 3.24 -1.92 10.96
N VAL A 45 3.27 -2.90 10.06
CA VAL A 45 2.07 -3.34 9.33
C VAL A 45 1.08 -3.98 10.30
N LYS A 46 1.53 -4.91 11.14
CA LYS A 46 0.66 -5.57 12.15
C LYS A 46 -0.03 -4.55 13.06
N HIS A 47 0.67 -3.48 13.43
CA HIS A 47 0.15 -2.42 14.29
C HIS A 47 -1.05 -1.70 13.67
N ILE A 48 -0.98 -1.36 12.38
CA ILE A 48 -2.03 -0.59 11.70
C ILE A 48 -3.07 -1.44 10.98
N LEU A 49 -2.85 -2.76 10.83
CA LEU A 49 -3.57 -3.62 9.89
C LEU A 49 -5.10 -3.58 10.06
N ASP A 50 -5.58 -3.68 11.29
CA ASP A 50 -7.02 -3.65 11.55
C ASP A 50 -7.63 -2.28 11.22
N GLY A 51 -6.91 -1.19 11.53
CA GLY A 51 -7.29 0.17 11.14
C GLY A 51 -7.27 0.38 9.63
N PHE A 52 -6.28 -0.20 8.93
CA PHE A 52 -6.20 -0.14 7.48
C PHE A 52 -7.33 -0.92 6.79
N VAL A 53 -7.67 -2.09 7.30
CA VAL A 53 -8.82 -2.86 6.80
C VAL A 53 -10.14 -2.11 7.02
N ALA A 54 -10.32 -1.50 8.19
CA ALA A 54 -11.49 -0.65 8.47
C ALA A 54 -11.55 0.57 7.54
N PHE A 55 -10.41 1.22 7.30
CA PHE A 55 -10.28 2.30 6.32
C PHE A 55 -10.73 1.86 4.91
N ALA A 56 -10.22 0.72 4.44
CA ALA A 56 -10.57 0.21 3.11
C ALA A 56 -12.06 -0.10 2.96
N ARG A 57 -12.69 -0.66 4.00
CA ARG A 57 -14.15 -0.91 4.03
C ARG A 57 -14.97 0.38 3.97
N GLU A 58 -14.49 1.45 4.60
CA GLU A 58 -15.16 2.74 4.63
C GLU A 58 -14.99 3.51 3.31
N PHE A 59 -13.75 3.61 2.81
CA PHE A 59 -13.43 4.44 1.65
C PHE A 59 -13.66 3.75 0.30
N GLY A 60 -13.67 2.42 0.26
CA GLY A 60 -13.97 1.65 -0.96
C GLY A 60 -15.29 2.07 -1.61
N PRO A 61 -16.43 2.01 -0.89
CA PRO A 61 -17.73 2.45 -1.42
C PRO A 61 -17.79 3.94 -1.77
N ARG A 62 -16.89 4.75 -1.21
CA ARG A 62 -16.79 6.20 -1.48
C ARG A 62 -15.94 6.54 -2.70
N GLY A 63 -15.34 5.53 -3.36
CA GLY A 63 -14.61 5.70 -4.62
C GLY A 63 -13.08 5.62 -4.51
N VAL A 64 -12.52 5.20 -3.37
CA VAL A 64 -11.09 4.90 -3.23
C VAL A 64 -10.89 3.40 -3.45
N ALA A 65 -10.46 3.00 -4.63
CA ALA A 65 -10.00 1.63 -4.84
C ALA A 65 -8.71 1.41 -4.02
N VAL A 66 -8.60 0.25 -3.40
CA VAL A 66 -7.42 -0.13 -2.61
C VAL A 66 -6.79 -1.38 -3.21
N VAL A 67 -5.48 -1.40 -3.31
CA VAL A 67 -4.69 -2.60 -3.63
C VAL A 67 -3.48 -2.66 -2.71
N ALA A 68 -3.24 -3.83 -2.14
CA ALA A 68 -2.04 -4.11 -1.35
C ALA A 68 -1.05 -4.96 -2.15
N ILE A 69 0.23 -4.67 -2.01
CA ILE A 69 1.32 -5.38 -2.71
C ILE A 69 2.39 -5.76 -1.68
N SER A 70 2.81 -7.03 -1.68
CA SER A 70 3.98 -7.47 -0.92
C SER A 70 5.14 -7.77 -1.87
N PRO A 71 6.27 -7.07 -1.75
CA PRO A 71 7.45 -7.30 -2.58
C PRO A 71 8.53 -8.14 -1.88
N ASN A 72 8.29 -8.61 -0.65
CA ASN A 72 9.36 -9.21 0.16
C ASN A 72 9.86 -10.55 -0.41
N ASP A 73 11.15 -10.81 -0.24
CA ASP A 73 11.74 -12.10 -0.52
C ASP A 73 11.20 -13.15 0.45
N VAL A 74 10.40 -14.06 -0.08
CA VAL A 74 9.75 -15.14 0.70
C VAL A 74 10.69 -16.31 1.01
N THR A 75 11.84 -16.37 0.37
CA THR A 75 12.88 -17.38 0.69
C THR A 75 13.46 -17.09 2.07
N SER A 76 13.73 -15.83 2.35
CA SER A 76 14.27 -15.38 3.64
C SER A 76 13.17 -15.06 4.66
N TYR A 77 11.94 -14.74 4.19
CA TYR A 77 10.80 -14.35 5.01
C TYR A 77 9.55 -15.14 4.62
N PRO A 78 9.47 -16.44 4.96
CA PRO A 78 8.38 -17.33 4.54
C PRO A 78 7.01 -16.92 5.07
N GLU A 79 6.93 -16.09 6.13
CA GLU A 79 5.68 -15.52 6.64
C GLU A 79 4.99 -14.60 5.62
N ASP A 80 5.73 -14.10 4.63
CA ASP A 80 5.22 -13.25 3.55
C ASP A 80 4.89 -14.03 2.27
N ALA A 81 4.97 -15.37 2.30
CA ALA A 81 4.65 -16.21 1.15
C ALA A 81 3.17 -16.04 0.71
N PRO A 82 2.85 -16.20 -0.59
CA PRO A 82 1.51 -16.01 -1.12
C PRO A 82 0.40 -16.77 -0.37
N ALA A 83 0.68 -17.99 0.09
CA ALA A 83 -0.27 -18.77 0.88
C ALA A 83 -0.59 -18.10 2.23
N GLU A 84 0.41 -17.55 2.92
CA GLU A 84 0.25 -16.83 4.17
C GLU A 84 -0.43 -15.46 3.94
N MET A 85 -0.09 -14.78 2.85
CA MET A 85 -0.78 -13.55 2.44
C MET A 85 -2.27 -13.81 2.27
N ALA A 86 -2.65 -14.85 1.52
CA ALA A 86 -4.04 -15.25 1.33
C ALA A 86 -4.73 -15.62 2.65
N ARG A 87 -4.02 -16.32 3.54
CA ARG A 87 -4.53 -16.67 4.87
C ARG A 87 -4.84 -15.43 5.70
N ILE A 88 -3.91 -14.48 5.76
CA ILE A 88 -4.09 -13.23 6.51
C ILE A 88 -5.21 -12.38 5.90
N ALA A 89 -5.26 -12.26 4.56
CA ALA A 89 -6.30 -11.50 3.88
C ALA A 89 -7.71 -12.05 4.21
N ARG A 90 -7.88 -13.37 4.22
CA ARG A 90 -9.16 -14.01 4.60
C ARG A 90 -9.46 -13.82 6.09
N LEU A 91 -8.48 -14.05 6.96
CA LEU A 91 -8.64 -13.92 8.42
C LEU A 91 -9.04 -12.50 8.82
N LYS A 92 -8.42 -11.48 8.23
CA LYS A 92 -8.70 -10.06 8.50
C LYS A 92 -9.86 -9.51 7.68
N GLY A 93 -10.40 -10.28 6.73
CA GLY A 93 -11.51 -9.89 5.88
C GLY A 93 -11.14 -8.71 4.98
N PHE A 94 -10.04 -8.80 4.24
CA PHE A 94 -9.66 -7.81 3.24
C PHE A 94 -10.77 -7.66 2.20
N THR A 95 -11.12 -6.42 1.88
CA THR A 95 -12.07 -6.07 0.81
C THR A 95 -11.36 -5.63 -0.46
N PHE A 96 -10.06 -5.82 -0.52
CA PHE A 96 -9.16 -5.40 -1.59
C PHE A 96 -8.18 -6.53 -1.94
N PRO A 97 -7.64 -6.56 -3.17
CA PRO A 97 -6.66 -7.57 -3.58
C PRO A 97 -5.34 -7.42 -2.81
N TYR A 98 -4.70 -8.56 -2.55
CA TYR A 98 -3.38 -8.62 -1.94
C TYR A 98 -2.42 -9.34 -2.88
N LEU A 99 -1.63 -8.55 -3.59
CA LEU A 99 -0.81 -8.99 -4.72
C LEU A 99 0.62 -9.32 -4.28
N TYR A 100 1.23 -10.31 -4.93
CA TYR A 100 2.63 -10.65 -4.71
C TYR A 100 3.49 -10.15 -5.86
N ASP A 101 4.43 -9.22 -5.57
CA ASP A 101 5.44 -8.74 -6.51
C ASP A 101 6.71 -9.59 -6.40
N GLU A 102 6.65 -10.81 -6.97
CA GLU A 102 7.76 -11.75 -6.95
C GLU A 102 9.03 -11.18 -7.58
N SER A 103 8.90 -10.39 -8.61
CA SER A 103 10.04 -9.77 -9.31
C SER A 103 10.66 -8.61 -8.56
N GLN A 104 9.92 -7.97 -7.67
CA GLN A 104 10.25 -6.74 -6.95
C GLN A 104 10.34 -5.50 -7.87
N GLU A 105 9.99 -5.64 -9.15
CA GLU A 105 10.11 -4.55 -10.12
C GLU A 105 9.00 -3.49 -9.92
N VAL A 106 7.82 -3.91 -9.45
CA VAL A 106 6.74 -2.95 -9.12
C VAL A 106 7.15 -2.09 -7.93
N ALA A 107 7.67 -2.69 -6.86
CA ALA A 107 8.17 -1.94 -5.71
C ALA A 107 9.28 -0.95 -6.10
N LYS A 108 10.18 -1.35 -7.00
CA LYS A 108 11.23 -0.45 -7.54
C LYS A 108 10.61 0.69 -8.36
N ALA A 109 9.67 0.40 -9.24
CA ALA A 109 9.02 1.42 -10.08
C ALA A 109 8.30 2.47 -9.22
N TYR A 110 7.68 2.06 -8.12
CA TYR A 110 7.06 2.96 -7.13
C TYR A 110 8.07 3.63 -6.21
N GLN A 111 9.35 3.27 -6.26
CA GLN A 111 10.37 3.69 -5.30
C GLN A 111 9.90 3.46 -3.84
N ALA A 112 9.23 2.34 -3.61
CA ALA A 112 8.82 1.95 -2.27
C ALA A 112 10.05 1.58 -1.44
N VAL A 113 10.13 2.05 -0.19
CA VAL A 113 11.32 1.87 0.66
C VAL A 113 11.06 1.01 1.89
N CYS A 114 9.82 0.94 2.34
CA CYS A 114 9.44 0.23 3.56
C CYS A 114 8.05 -0.39 3.46
N THR A 115 7.67 -1.12 4.49
CA THR A 115 6.29 -1.55 4.74
C THR A 115 5.88 -1.12 6.16
N PRO A 116 4.71 -0.44 6.31
CA PRO A 116 3.80 0.01 5.25
C PRO A 116 4.31 1.26 4.50
N ASP A 117 4.04 1.35 3.20
CA ASP A 117 4.28 2.57 2.39
C ASP A 117 3.04 2.82 1.52
N PHE A 118 2.48 4.03 1.54
CA PHE A 118 1.20 4.36 0.92
C PHE A 118 1.35 5.35 -0.22
N PHE A 119 0.68 5.07 -1.35
CA PHE A 119 0.67 5.88 -2.55
C PHE A 119 -0.78 6.09 -3.00
N LEU A 120 -1.31 7.29 -2.84
CA LEU A 120 -2.67 7.65 -3.26
C LEU A 120 -2.61 8.43 -4.57
N PHE A 121 -3.31 7.92 -5.57
CA PHE A 121 -3.42 8.50 -6.90
C PHE A 121 -4.81 9.06 -7.14
N ASP A 122 -4.88 10.17 -7.88
CA ASP A 122 -6.12 10.78 -8.32
C ASP A 122 -6.78 10.01 -9.48
N ARG A 123 -7.85 10.58 -10.05
CA ARG A 123 -8.60 9.99 -11.16
C ARG A 123 -7.73 9.82 -12.42
N GLU A 124 -6.80 10.74 -12.66
CA GLU A 124 -5.84 10.73 -13.77
C GLU A 124 -4.62 9.84 -13.47
N ARG A 125 -4.65 9.11 -12.34
CA ARG A 125 -3.54 8.27 -11.86
C ARG A 125 -2.25 9.06 -11.62
N ARG A 126 -2.38 10.31 -11.16
CA ARG A 126 -1.24 11.10 -10.70
C ARG A 126 -1.12 11.02 -9.18
N LEU A 127 0.10 10.88 -8.69
CA LEU A 127 0.39 10.74 -7.27
C LEU A 127 -0.01 12.02 -6.52
N ALA A 128 -1.02 11.92 -5.67
CA ALA A 128 -1.53 13.02 -4.86
C ALA A 128 -1.02 12.98 -3.41
N TYR A 129 -0.78 11.77 -2.89
CA TYR A 129 -0.26 11.58 -1.53
C TYR A 129 0.71 10.41 -1.49
N ARG A 130 1.82 10.61 -0.82
CA ARG A 130 2.75 9.57 -0.39
C ARG A 130 3.18 9.84 1.04
N GLY A 131 2.85 8.96 1.96
CA GLY A 131 3.15 9.23 3.37
C GLY A 131 2.71 8.12 4.30
N GLN A 132 2.69 8.44 5.59
CA GLN A 132 2.28 7.53 6.65
C GLN A 132 0.76 7.31 6.67
N PHE A 133 0.31 6.23 7.34
CA PHE A 133 -1.10 6.02 7.64
C PHE A 133 -1.61 7.06 8.64
N ASP A 134 -0.88 7.19 9.73
CA ASP A 134 -1.06 8.18 10.81
C ASP A 134 0.22 8.26 11.65
N ALA A 135 0.17 9.05 12.72
CA ALA A 135 1.29 9.24 13.64
C ALA A 135 1.48 8.09 14.64
N SER A 136 0.66 7.04 14.61
CA SER A 136 0.78 5.90 15.52
C SER A 136 2.02 5.05 15.22
N ARG A 137 2.58 4.45 16.27
CA ARG A 137 3.76 3.57 16.17
C ARG A 137 3.61 2.38 17.11
N PRO A 138 4.17 1.21 16.77
CA PRO A 138 4.20 0.06 17.68
C PRO A 138 4.76 0.45 19.05
N GLY A 139 4.04 0.10 20.12
CA GLY A 139 4.41 0.45 21.49
C GLY A 139 4.18 1.93 21.86
N GLY A 140 3.73 2.76 20.95
CA GLY A 140 3.39 4.16 21.19
C GLY A 140 2.02 4.34 21.87
N ARG A 141 1.71 5.59 22.26
CA ARG A 141 0.44 5.97 22.90
C ARG A 141 -0.57 6.59 21.94
N VAL A 142 -0.14 6.92 20.71
CA VAL A 142 -1.02 7.51 19.70
C VAL A 142 -1.92 6.40 19.15
N PRO A 143 -3.25 6.59 19.13
CA PRO A 143 -4.16 5.57 18.61
C PRO A 143 -4.03 5.44 17.09
N VAL A 144 -4.30 4.24 16.56
CA VAL A 144 -4.37 3.97 15.13
C VAL A 144 -5.69 4.52 14.60
N THR A 145 -5.63 5.55 13.78
CA THR A 145 -6.81 6.24 13.22
C THR A 145 -6.78 6.36 11.70
N GLY A 146 -5.59 6.29 11.09
CA GLY A 146 -5.39 6.59 9.67
C GLY A 146 -5.58 8.06 9.33
N ALA A 147 -5.39 8.98 10.28
CA ALA A 147 -5.76 10.39 10.16
C ALA A 147 -5.15 11.06 8.92
N ASP A 148 -3.88 10.82 8.63
CA ASP A 148 -3.18 11.48 7.53
C ASP A 148 -3.68 10.96 6.17
N LEU A 149 -3.80 9.63 6.03
CA LEU A 149 -4.31 9.03 4.80
C LEU A 149 -5.81 9.38 4.58
N ARG A 150 -6.61 9.40 5.65
CA ARG A 150 -8.02 9.83 5.60
C ARG A 150 -8.15 11.27 5.11
N ALA A 151 -7.37 12.19 5.67
CA ALA A 151 -7.38 13.60 5.26
C ALA A 151 -7.02 13.77 3.78
N ALA A 152 -6.03 13.02 3.29
CA ALA A 152 -5.66 13.01 1.88
C ALA A 152 -6.80 12.50 0.99
N CYS A 153 -7.45 11.38 1.37
CA CYS A 153 -8.59 10.84 0.63
C CYS A 153 -9.79 11.78 0.63
N GLU A 154 -10.13 12.39 1.77
CA GLU A 154 -11.22 13.37 1.88
C GLU A 154 -10.99 14.60 0.98
N ALA A 155 -9.76 15.12 0.99
CA ALA A 155 -9.40 16.23 0.12
C ALA A 155 -9.58 15.86 -1.36
N LEU A 156 -9.03 14.70 -1.76
CA LEU A 156 -9.07 14.22 -3.14
C LEU A 156 -10.49 13.98 -3.63
N LEU A 157 -11.31 13.26 -2.85
CA LEU A 157 -12.71 12.98 -3.20
C LEU A 157 -13.57 14.25 -3.21
N GLY A 158 -13.23 15.24 -2.37
CA GLY A 158 -13.88 16.54 -2.32
C GLY A 158 -13.41 17.54 -3.40
N GLY A 159 -12.53 17.12 -4.32
CA GLY A 159 -11.96 17.99 -5.35
C GLY A 159 -11.07 19.11 -4.80
N LYS A 160 -10.53 18.91 -3.59
CA LYS A 160 -9.60 19.84 -2.93
C LYS A 160 -8.17 19.41 -3.12
N PRO A 161 -7.20 20.34 -3.13
CA PRO A 161 -5.79 19.97 -3.15
C PRO A 161 -5.41 19.19 -1.89
N VAL A 162 -4.65 18.11 -2.08
CA VAL A 162 -4.00 17.40 -0.98
C VAL A 162 -2.80 18.24 -0.50
N THR A 163 -2.56 18.28 0.82
CA THR A 163 -1.41 19.01 1.38
C THR A 163 -0.09 18.57 0.74
N GLN A 164 0.78 19.52 0.47
CA GLN A 164 2.13 19.25 -0.06
C GLN A 164 3.11 18.84 1.06
N GLU A 165 2.83 19.23 2.30
CA GLU A 165 3.57 18.77 3.48
C GLU A 165 3.07 17.40 3.88
N GLN A 166 3.82 16.38 3.47
CA GLN A 166 3.47 14.97 3.72
C GLN A 166 4.55 14.32 4.57
N ILE A 167 4.12 13.62 5.61
CA ILE A 167 5.02 12.91 6.53
C ILE A 167 5.34 11.55 5.93
N PRO A 168 6.62 11.24 5.64
CA PRO A 168 7.00 9.95 5.09
C PRO A 168 6.53 8.78 5.95
N GLY A 169 6.20 7.66 5.32
CA GLY A 169 5.94 6.41 6.00
C GLY A 169 7.15 5.94 6.80
N ILE A 170 6.90 5.34 7.96
CA ILE A 170 7.93 4.68 8.77
C ILE A 170 7.54 3.21 8.89
N GLY A 171 8.51 2.34 8.59
CA GLY A 171 8.28 0.90 8.61
C GLY A 171 9.57 0.10 8.47
N CYS A 172 9.42 -1.21 8.36
CA CYS A 172 10.55 -2.08 8.07
C CYS A 172 10.96 -1.92 6.60
N SER A 173 12.27 -1.88 6.33
CA SER A 173 12.77 -1.89 4.95
C SER A 173 12.21 -3.08 4.17
N ILE A 174 11.93 -2.89 2.88
CA ILE A 174 11.60 -3.98 1.97
C ILE A 174 12.71 -5.02 1.99
N LYS A 175 12.33 -6.30 2.00
CA LYS A 175 13.28 -7.42 1.99
C LYS A 175 13.59 -7.78 0.55
N TRP A 176 14.58 -7.10 0.00
CA TRP A 176 15.05 -7.35 -1.36
C TRP A 176 15.74 -8.72 -1.46
N ARG A 177 15.61 -9.37 -2.59
CA ARG A 177 16.43 -10.53 -2.93
C ARG A 177 17.89 -10.08 -3.08
N ALA A 178 18.81 -10.90 -2.61
CA ALA A 178 20.24 -10.59 -2.68
C ALA A 178 20.67 -10.23 -4.12
N GLY A 179 21.35 -9.09 -4.27
CA GLY A 179 21.79 -8.55 -5.54
C GLY A 179 20.71 -7.90 -6.40
N ARG A 180 19.49 -7.71 -5.85
CA ARG A 180 18.39 -7.00 -6.50
C ARG A 180 17.99 -5.72 -5.81
N GLU A 181 18.76 -5.30 -4.82
CA GLU A 181 18.52 -4.04 -4.10
C GLU A 181 18.61 -2.86 -5.08
N PRO A 182 17.67 -1.91 -5.02
CA PRO A 182 17.78 -0.71 -5.85
C PRO A 182 18.89 0.22 -5.34
N ALA A 183 19.46 1.04 -6.22
CA ALA A 183 20.60 1.91 -5.91
C ALA A 183 20.31 3.01 -4.87
N TRP A 184 19.05 3.21 -4.50
CA TRP A 184 18.65 4.23 -3.50
C TRP A 184 18.42 3.67 -2.08
N VAL A 185 18.72 2.39 -1.85
CA VAL A 185 18.62 1.71 -0.53
C VAL A 185 19.99 1.59 0.11
#